data_37d645cdf86501be8d97b2c3964997f3
#
_entry.id   37d645cdf86501be8d97b2c3964997f3
#
_cell.length_a   1.000
_cell.length_b   1.000
_cell.length_c   1.000
_cell.angle_alpha   90.00
_cell.angle_beta   90.00
_cell.angle_gamma   90.00
#
_symmetry.space_group_name_H-M   'P 1'
#
loop_
_entity.id
_entity.type
_entity.pdbx_description
1 polymer ?
#
loop_
_entity_poly.entity_id
_entity_poly.type
_entity_poly.pdbx_seq_one_letter_code
_entity_poly.pdbx_strand_id
1 'polypeptide(L)'
;SLLGSCQNELYNDPAKDHQSEQGIYIHGQEQTQIFLLSGASQDASGPRVSLVKTATSTVTVNFSVGSQAQLDAYNAKNGTSYKLLPSTMYELPASVTIPAGQTSASIPVKLKAVTFSSGEVFALPIQLQGSNPHAIGGQSEAIIVVDQATETKALSINTGNEIATYFAEDILVPQWTMEVMVKRSNINGALAGTKFVGGSDDKSEIYPVVGKDGSFFRTGGTDLSLSKDIMPLED
;
A
#
# COMPACT_ATOMS: atom_id res chain seq x y z
N SER A 1 -38.48 -41.68 -28.96
CA SER A 1 -37.96 -40.29 -28.82
C SER A 1 -37.53 -40.06 -27.40
N LEU A 2 -36.24 -40.26 -27.14
CA LEU A 2 -35.59 -39.99 -25.87
C LEU A 2 -35.02 -38.55 -25.94
N LEU A 3 -35.77 -37.59 -25.46
CA LEU A 3 -35.24 -36.33 -25.02
C LEU A 3 -34.79 -36.50 -23.55
N GLY A 4 -33.64 -37.10 -23.36
CA GLY A 4 -32.94 -36.99 -22.10
C GLY A 4 -32.62 -35.52 -21.86
N SER A 5 -33.38 -34.90 -20.98
CA SER A 5 -33.01 -33.64 -20.37
C SER A 5 -31.62 -33.85 -19.75
N CYS A 6 -30.61 -33.26 -20.34
CA CYS A 6 -29.38 -33.04 -19.65
C CYS A 6 -29.70 -32.07 -18.48
N GLN A 7 -30.21 -32.63 -17.41
CA GLN A 7 -30.06 -31.95 -16.11
C GLN A 7 -28.58 -31.97 -15.81
N ASN A 8 -28.00 -30.89 -16.18
CA ASN A 8 -26.61 -30.61 -15.92
C ASN A 8 -26.44 -30.64 -14.40
N GLU A 9 -25.70 -31.61 -13.88
CA GLU A 9 -25.34 -31.64 -12.42
C GLU A 9 -24.63 -30.37 -11.97
N LEU A 10 -24.14 -29.57 -12.92
CA LEU A 10 -23.71 -28.20 -12.71
C LEU A 10 -24.81 -27.24 -12.19
N TYR A 11 -26.08 -27.61 -12.29
CA TYR A 11 -27.21 -26.87 -11.73
C TYR A 11 -27.57 -27.28 -10.30
N ASN A 12 -27.03 -28.38 -9.81
CA ASN A 12 -27.02 -28.72 -8.39
C ASN A 12 -25.69 -28.27 -7.74
N ASP A 13 -25.18 -27.13 -8.13
CA ASP A 13 -24.05 -26.49 -7.52
C ASP A 13 -24.41 -26.22 -6.05
N PRO A 14 -23.66 -26.77 -5.08
CA PRO A 14 -23.84 -26.44 -3.68
C PRO A 14 -23.84 -24.94 -3.42
N ALA A 15 -23.19 -24.13 -4.28
CA ALA A 15 -23.26 -22.69 -4.25
C ALA A 15 -24.67 -22.13 -4.47
N LYS A 16 -25.61 -22.86 -5.12
CA LYS A 16 -27.00 -22.43 -5.29
C LYS A 16 -27.80 -22.53 -4.00
N ASP A 17 -27.56 -23.55 -3.23
CA ASP A 17 -28.22 -23.72 -1.93
C ASP A 17 -27.79 -22.65 -0.94
N HIS A 18 -26.57 -22.13 -1.10
CA HIS A 18 -26.03 -21.03 -0.29
C HIS A 18 -26.36 -19.63 -0.82
N GLN A 19 -26.93 -19.47 -2.02
CA GLN A 19 -27.36 -18.15 -2.54
C GLN A 19 -28.48 -17.50 -1.69
N SER A 20 -29.20 -18.27 -0.92
CA SER A 20 -30.21 -17.78 0.03
C SER A 20 -29.59 -17.33 1.35
N GLU A 21 -28.43 -17.85 1.72
CA GLU A 21 -27.76 -17.60 2.99
C GLU A 21 -26.90 -16.34 2.95
N GLN A 22 -26.73 -15.72 4.11
CA GLN A 22 -25.83 -14.60 4.27
C GLN A 22 -24.43 -15.14 4.53
N GLY A 23 -23.49 -14.81 3.64
CA GLY A 23 -22.08 -15.14 3.79
C GLY A 23 -21.25 -13.92 4.19
N ILE A 24 -20.14 -14.16 4.88
CA ILE A 24 -19.12 -13.15 5.18
C ILE A 24 -17.82 -13.52 4.49
N TYR A 25 -17.11 -12.48 4.03
CA TYR A 25 -15.83 -12.66 3.34
C TYR A 25 -14.93 -11.42 3.50
N ILE A 26 -13.65 -11.61 3.29
CA ILE A 26 -12.68 -10.54 3.08
C ILE A 26 -12.36 -10.55 1.59
N HIS A 27 -12.48 -9.40 0.95
CA HIS A 27 -12.33 -9.27 -0.49
C HIS A 27 -10.87 -9.52 -0.90
N GLY A 28 -10.68 -10.60 -1.66
CA GLY A 28 -9.38 -11.04 -2.16
C GLY A 28 -8.35 -11.21 -1.06
N GLN A 29 -7.36 -11.98 -1.08
CA GLN A 29 -6.31 -12.11 -0.04
C GLN A 29 -5.69 -10.74 0.30
N GLU A 30 -6.51 -9.84 0.83
CA GLU A 30 -6.21 -8.42 0.98
C GLU A 30 -5.12 -8.25 2.03
N GLN A 31 -3.96 -7.81 1.56
CA GLN A 31 -2.91 -7.32 2.42
C GLN A 31 -3.24 -5.87 2.77
N THR A 32 -3.57 -5.61 4.03
CA THR A 32 -3.68 -4.24 4.54
C THR A 32 -2.33 -3.80 5.06
N GLN A 33 -1.73 -2.78 4.46
CA GLN A 33 -0.44 -2.25 4.89
C GLN A 33 -0.60 -0.98 5.71
N ILE A 34 0.03 -0.95 6.87
CA ILE A 34 0.04 0.19 7.80
C ILE A 34 1.49 0.60 8.01
N PHE A 35 1.79 1.88 7.79
CA PHE A 35 3.10 2.46 8.04
C PHE A 35 3.04 3.37 9.26
N LEU A 36 3.97 3.21 10.20
CA LEU A 36 4.10 4.11 11.34
C LEU A 36 5.58 4.29 11.75
N LEU A 37 5.86 5.40 12.40
CA LEU A 37 7.18 5.67 12.96
C LEU A 37 7.47 4.71 14.13
N SER A 38 8.71 4.28 14.28
CA SER A 38 9.12 3.41 15.40
C SER A 38 8.82 4.09 16.74
N GLY A 39 8.17 3.36 17.65
CA GLY A 39 7.72 3.87 18.94
C GLY A 39 6.39 4.63 18.91
N ALA A 40 5.80 4.83 17.73
CA ALA A 40 4.50 5.50 17.60
C ALA A 40 3.33 4.58 17.92
N SER A 41 2.21 5.20 18.26
CA SER A 41 0.88 4.57 18.37
C SER A 41 -0.03 5.17 17.29
N GLN A 42 -0.90 4.35 16.72
CA GLN A 42 -1.76 4.77 15.62
C GLN A 42 -3.07 3.97 15.62
N ASP A 43 -4.19 4.68 15.43
CA ASP A 43 -5.45 4.05 15.07
C ASP A 43 -5.52 3.91 13.54
N ALA A 44 -5.85 2.73 13.05
CA ALA A 44 -5.88 2.42 11.63
C ALA A 44 -7.10 1.55 11.27
N SER A 45 -7.40 1.49 10.00
CA SER A 45 -8.39 0.56 9.45
C SER A 45 -7.68 -0.67 8.91
N GLY A 46 -8.03 -1.82 9.42
CA GLY A 46 -7.61 -3.12 8.92
C GLY A 46 -8.47 -3.60 7.73
N PRO A 47 -8.46 -4.91 7.47
CA PRO A 47 -9.19 -5.50 6.36
C PRO A 47 -10.69 -5.18 6.41
N ARG A 48 -11.29 -5.06 5.22
CA ARG A 48 -12.72 -4.87 5.08
C ARG A 48 -13.43 -6.23 5.07
N VAL A 49 -14.30 -6.42 6.03
CA VAL A 49 -15.23 -7.55 6.06
C VAL A 49 -16.48 -7.18 5.30
N SER A 50 -16.92 -8.04 4.39
CA SER A 50 -18.07 -7.81 3.54
C SER A 50 -19.11 -8.91 3.69
N LEU A 51 -20.35 -8.57 3.39
CA LEU A 51 -21.49 -9.48 3.31
C LEU A 51 -21.82 -9.75 1.84
N VAL A 52 -22.27 -10.94 1.55
CA VAL A 52 -22.79 -11.30 0.20
C VAL A 52 -24.01 -10.48 -0.15
N LYS A 53 -24.85 -10.16 0.83
CA LYS A 53 -26.07 -9.35 0.66
C LYS A 53 -26.08 -8.19 1.64
N THR A 54 -26.76 -7.11 1.27
CA THR A 54 -26.98 -5.98 2.17
C THR A 54 -27.62 -6.44 3.47
N ALA A 55 -27.08 -6.00 4.59
CA ALA A 55 -27.60 -6.33 5.90
C ALA A 55 -29.03 -5.74 6.09
N THR A 56 -29.99 -6.59 6.40
CA THR A 56 -31.37 -6.16 6.76
C THR A 56 -31.48 -5.78 8.24
N SER A 57 -30.56 -6.27 9.05
CA SER A 57 -30.37 -5.96 10.46
C SER A 57 -28.87 -5.87 10.74
N THR A 58 -28.49 -5.36 11.90
CA THR A 58 -27.09 -5.31 12.32
C THR A 58 -26.50 -6.73 12.35
N VAL A 59 -25.35 -6.93 11.69
CA VAL A 59 -24.62 -8.19 11.63
C VAL A 59 -23.30 -8.04 12.39
N THR A 60 -23.07 -8.92 13.38
CA THR A 60 -21.79 -8.99 14.09
C THR A 60 -20.95 -10.10 13.50
N VAL A 61 -19.71 -9.76 13.09
CA VAL A 61 -18.76 -10.68 12.52
C VAL A 61 -17.59 -10.88 13.46
N ASN A 62 -17.40 -12.10 13.91
CA ASN A 62 -16.28 -12.48 14.77
C ASN A 62 -15.05 -12.81 13.93
N PHE A 63 -13.87 -12.56 14.47
CA PHE A 63 -12.60 -12.92 13.88
C PHE A 63 -11.56 -13.21 14.95
N SER A 64 -10.48 -13.85 14.57
CA SER A 64 -9.35 -14.11 15.44
C SER A 64 -8.05 -13.72 14.77
N VAL A 65 -7.03 -13.45 15.59
CA VAL A 65 -5.65 -13.35 15.11
C VAL A 65 -5.12 -14.77 14.89
N GLY A 66 -4.51 -14.97 13.72
CA GLY A 66 -3.90 -16.23 13.36
C GLY A 66 -2.61 -16.53 14.13
N SER A 67 -2.17 -17.76 14.03
CA SER A 67 -0.97 -18.27 14.70
C SER A 67 0.31 -17.93 13.93
N GLN A 68 1.46 -18.13 14.61
CA GLN A 68 2.78 -18.09 13.97
C GLN A 68 2.86 -19.04 12.78
N ALA A 69 2.30 -20.26 12.90
CA ALA A 69 2.30 -21.24 11.81
C ALA A 69 1.56 -20.76 10.55
N GLN A 70 0.46 -20.02 10.71
CA GLN A 70 -0.25 -19.40 9.58
C GLN A 70 0.58 -18.30 8.92
N LEU A 71 1.28 -17.48 9.72
CA LEU A 71 2.19 -16.48 9.20
C LEU A 71 3.38 -17.11 8.47
N ASP A 72 3.95 -18.18 9.00
CA ASP A 72 5.06 -18.91 8.36
C ASP A 72 4.63 -19.51 7.01
N ALA A 73 3.42 -20.05 6.92
CA ALA A 73 2.84 -20.54 5.68
C ALA A 73 2.63 -19.40 4.67
N TYR A 74 2.16 -18.25 5.13
CA TYR A 74 2.03 -17.05 4.29
C TYR A 74 3.40 -16.59 3.78
N ASN A 75 4.40 -16.47 4.66
CA ASN A 75 5.76 -16.06 4.29
C ASN A 75 6.36 -17.01 3.23
N ALA A 76 6.23 -18.32 3.44
CA ALA A 76 6.73 -19.32 2.50
C ALA A 76 6.07 -19.20 1.12
N LYS A 77 4.74 -18.96 1.09
CA LYS A 77 3.98 -18.81 -0.16
C LYS A 77 4.34 -17.53 -0.93
N ASN A 78 4.61 -16.43 -0.22
CA ASN A 78 4.77 -15.10 -0.81
C ASN A 78 6.23 -14.63 -0.88
N GLY A 79 7.19 -15.43 -0.40
CA GLY A 79 8.61 -15.05 -0.37
C GLY A 79 8.91 -13.89 0.58
N THR A 80 8.13 -13.77 1.65
CA THR A 80 8.27 -12.72 2.67
C THR A 80 8.91 -13.28 3.94
N SER A 81 9.32 -12.40 4.85
CA SER A 81 9.93 -12.76 6.15
C SER A 81 9.32 -11.96 7.29
N TYR A 82 8.01 -11.75 7.25
CA TYR A 82 7.30 -11.01 8.28
C TYR A 82 7.34 -11.74 9.62
N LYS A 83 7.41 -10.98 10.70
CA LYS A 83 7.32 -11.48 12.07
C LYS A 83 5.92 -11.23 12.65
N LEU A 84 5.44 -12.13 13.48
CA LEU A 84 4.16 -11.92 14.16
C LEU A 84 4.27 -10.70 15.08
N LEU A 85 3.34 -9.74 14.92
CA LEU A 85 3.30 -8.56 15.78
C LEU A 85 3.00 -8.99 17.22
N PRO A 86 3.83 -8.62 18.22
CA PRO A 86 3.58 -8.96 19.62
C PRO A 86 2.22 -8.44 20.11
N SER A 87 1.51 -9.26 20.88
CA SER A 87 0.17 -8.89 21.39
C SER A 87 0.16 -7.65 22.29
N THR A 88 1.30 -7.25 22.83
CA THR A 88 1.47 -6.02 23.59
C THR A 88 1.47 -4.74 22.72
N MET A 89 1.70 -4.90 21.42
CA MET A 89 1.86 -3.79 20.46
C MET A 89 0.59 -3.49 19.66
N TYR A 90 -0.53 -4.15 19.96
CA TYR A 90 -1.80 -3.87 19.29
C TYR A 90 -3.00 -4.13 20.20
N GLU A 91 -4.14 -3.54 19.80
CA GLU A 91 -5.47 -3.89 20.26
C GLU A 91 -6.37 -4.12 19.05
N LEU A 92 -7.10 -5.23 19.08
CA LEU A 92 -8.13 -5.58 18.12
C LEU A 92 -9.40 -5.97 18.89
N PRO A 93 -10.59 -5.55 18.45
CA PRO A 93 -11.83 -6.08 19.02
C PRO A 93 -11.98 -7.55 18.61
N ALA A 94 -12.81 -8.29 19.33
CA ALA A 94 -13.14 -9.68 18.99
C ALA A 94 -14.09 -9.78 17.77
N SER A 95 -14.77 -8.69 17.43
CA SER A 95 -15.75 -8.64 16.35
C SER A 95 -15.83 -7.26 15.74
N VAL A 96 -16.38 -7.19 14.52
CA VAL A 96 -16.78 -5.97 13.85
C VAL A 96 -18.28 -6.02 13.54
N THR A 97 -18.94 -4.87 13.57
CA THR A 97 -20.37 -4.75 13.34
C THR A 97 -20.65 -4.10 12.00
N ILE A 98 -21.45 -4.74 11.16
CA ILE A 98 -21.97 -4.19 9.91
C ILE A 98 -23.40 -3.73 10.15
N PRO A 99 -23.69 -2.41 10.12
CA PRO A 99 -25.03 -1.89 10.37
C PRO A 99 -26.05 -2.33 9.32
N ALA A 100 -27.32 -2.29 9.68
CA ALA A 100 -28.41 -2.48 8.72
C ALA A 100 -28.28 -1.48 7.56
N GLY A 101 -28.55 -1.93 6.35
CA GLY A 101 -28.41 -1.14 5.12
C GLY A 101 -26.97 -1.07 4.57
N GLN A 102 -25.99 -1.58 5.30
CA GLN A 102 -24.58 -1.64 4.85
C GLN A 102 -24.21 -3.04 4.34
N THR A 103 -23.16 -3.10 3.55
CA THR A 103 -22.61 -4.35 3.01
C THR A 103 -21.25 -4.70 3.58
N SER A 104 -20.61 -3.79 4.30
CA SER A 104 -19.26 -4.02 4.82
C SER A 104 -18.90 -3.12 5.99
N ALA A 105 -17.87 -3.53 6.73
CA ALA A 105 -17.19 -2.70 7.71
C ALA A 105 -15.70 -3.08 7.79
N SER A 106 -14.83 -2.13 8.12
CA SER A 106 -13.42 -2.41 8.33
C SER A 106 -13.14 -2.79 9.78
N ILE A 107 -12.22 -3.71 10.00
CA ILE A 107 -11.74 -4.08 11.33
C ILE A 107 -10.91 -2.91 11.88
N PRO A 108 -11.28 -2.30 13.01
CA PRO A 108 -10.45 -1.26 13.61
C PRO A 108 -9.20 -1.89 14.22
N VAL A 109 -8.06 -1.25 14.00
CA VAL A 109 -6.74 -1.68 14.49
C VAL A 109 -6.15 -0.54 15.29
N LYS A 110 -5.78 -0.80 16.53
CA LYS A 110 -5.03 0.16 17.34
C LYS A 110 -3.63 -0.37 17.58
N LEU A 111 -2.63 0.31 17.03
CA LEU A 111 -1.23 0.02 17.23
C LEU A 111 -0.69 0.81 18.43
N LYS A 112 0.13 0.17 19.25
CA LYS A 112 0.63 0.73 20.51
C LYS A 112 2.15 0.69 20.55
N ALA A 113 2.77 1.86 20.48
CA ALA A 113 4.21 2.05 20.64
C ALA A 113 5.05 0.97 19.93
N VAL A 114 4.70 0.68 18.66
CA VAL A 114 5.37 -0.37 17.88
C VAL A 114 6.82 0.03 17.63
N THR A 115 7.74 -0.81 18.06
CA THR A 115 9.18 -0.60 17.85
C THR A 115 9.70 -1.61 16.83
N PHE A 116 10.54 -1.14 15.92
CA PHE A 116 11.12 -1.95 14.86
C PHE A 116 12.63 -2.05 15.01
N SER A 117 13.17 -3.24 14.78
CA SER A 117 14.59 -3.41 14.49
C SER A 117 14.86 -3.11 13.01
N SER A 118 16.11 -2.89 12.66
CA SER A 118 16.47 -2.58 11.25
C SER A 118 15.99 -3.67 10.29
N GLY A 119 15.17 -3.28 9.32
CA GLY A 119 14.61 -4.17 8.30
C GLY A 119 13.51 -5.12 8.81
N GLU A 120 13.00 -4.89 10.02
CA GLU A 120 11.91 -5.69 10.58
C GLU A 120 10.56 -5.21 10.07
N VAL A 121 9.73 -6.14 9.64
CA VAL A 121 8.34 -5.92 9.25
C VAL A 121 7.47 -6.90 10.04
N PHE A 122 6.42 -6.39 10.66
CA PHE A 122 5.47 -7.21 11.39
C PHE A 122 4.24 -7.51 10.56
N ALA A 123 3.54 -8.60 10.93
CA ALA A 123 2.26 -8.91 10.36
C ALA A 123 1.32 -9.57 11.36
N LEU A 124 0.02 -9.41 11.14
CA LEU A 124 -1.06 -10.05 11.86
C LEU A 124 -1.95 -10.80 10.87
N PRO A 125 -1.92 -12.13 10.83
CA PRO A 125 -2.94 -12.90 10.12
C PRO A 125 -4.29 -12.71 10.80
N ILE A 126 -5.34 -12.51 10.02
CA ILE A 126 -6.73 -12.40 10.48
C ILE A 126 -7.54 -13.52 9.86
N GLN A 127 -8.31 -14.21 10.68
CA GLN A 127 -9.20 -15.29 10.29
C GLN A 127 -10.62 -14.96 10.70
N LEU A 128 -11.54 -14.87 9.73
CA LEU A 128 -12.97 -14.76 10.02
C LEU A 128 -13.48 -16.01 10.70
N GLN A 129 -14.35 -15.81 11.66
CA GLN A 129 -15.03 -16.85 12.43
C GLN A 129 -16.54 -16.71 12.21
N GLY A 130 -17.24 -17.79 11.93
CA GLY A 130 -18.69 -17.72 11.86
C GLY A 130 -19.32 -18.91 11.15
N SER A 131 -20.43 -19.34 11.72
CA SER A 131 -21.32 -20.34 11.11
C SER A 131 -22.61 -19.72 10.63
N ASN A 132 -22.97 -18.54 11.16
CA ASN A 132 -24.15 -17.78 10.74
C ASN A 132 -23.96 -16.28 11.03
N PRO A 133 -23.66 -15.42 10.06
CA PRO A 133 -23.33 -15.80 8.68
C PRO A 133 -22.05 -16.63 8.61
N HIS A 134 -22.00 -17.56 7.64
CA HIS A 134 -20.82 -18.42 7.50
C HIS A 134 -19.68 -17.70 6.76
N ALA A 135 -18.44 -18.02 7.14
CA ALA A 135 -17.27 -17.52 6.43
C ALA A 135 -17.07 -18.27 5.11
N ILE A 136 -16.95 -17.55 3.99
CA ILE A 136 -16.75 -18.15 2.67
C ILE A 136 -15.32 -18.70 2.58
N GLY A 137 -15.21 -19.99 2.23
CA GLY A 137 -13.94 -20.67 2.05
C GLY A 137 -13.04 -19.97 1.04
N GLY A 138 -11.74 -19.84 1.33
CA GLY A 138 -10.76 -19.16 0.48
C GLY A 138 -10.83 -17.63 0.50
N GLN A 139 -11.83 -17.04 1.19
CA GLN A 139 -12.00 -15.59 1.34
C GLN A 139 -12.25 -15.20 2.81
N SER A 140 -11.77 -15.99 3.73
CA SER A 140 -11.96 -15.80 5.16
C SER A 140 -10.68 -15.37 5.88
N GLU A 141 -9.61 -15.18 5.14
CA GLU A 141 -8.28 -14.85 5.68
C GLU A 141 -7.77 -13.53 5.08
N ALA A 142 -7.08 -12.76 5.89
CA ALA A 142 -6.36 -11.56 5.49
C ALA A 142 -5.07 -11.43 6.29
N ILE A 143 -4.20 -10.55 5.86
CA ILE A 143 -3.00 -10.19 6.61
C ILE A 143 -2.91 -8.67 6.76
N ILE A 144 -2.66 -8.21 7.98
CA ILE A 144 -2.31 -6.82 8.27
C ILE A 144 -0.79 -6.76 8.38
N VAL A 145 -0.15 -6.02 7.49
CA VAL A 145 1.29 -5.78 7.52
C VAL A 145 1.56 -4.44 8.18
N VAL A 146 2.45 -4.44 9.16
CA VAL A 146 2.85 -3.25 9.90
C VAL A 146 4.33 -3.01 9.65
N ASP A 147 4.63 -1.93 8.97
CA ASP A 147 5.96 -1.59 8.50
C ASP A 147 6.41 -0.24 9.05
N GLN A 148 7.72 -0.05 9.11
CA GLN A 148 8.29 1.19 9.60
C GLN A 148 8.16 2.30 8.56
N ALA A 149 7.50 3.39 8.93
CA ALA A 149 7.54 4.63 8.16
C ALA A 149 8.93 5.25 8.24
N THR A 150 9.44 5.69 7.12
CA THR A 150 10.70 6.44 7.07
C THR A 150 10.39 7.93 7.09
N GLU A 151 10.85 8.61 8.12
CA GLU A 151 10.84 10.07 8.16
C GLU A 151 12.14 10.60 7.55
N THR A 152 12.01 11.33 6.46
CA THR A 152 13.14 11.99 5.81
C THR A 152 13.00 13.50 5.96
N LYS A 153 14.13 14.18 6.21
CA LYS A 153 14.16 15.63 6.18
C LYS A 153 14.27 16.09 4.74
N ALA A 154 13.37 16.95 4.31
CA ALA A 154 13.48 17.63 3.04
C ALA A 154 14.14 18.99 3.23
N LEU A 155 15.00 19.36 2.30
CA LEU A 155 15.56 20.70 2.25
C LEU A 155 14.54 21.65 1.64
N SER A 156 14.30 22.77 2.32
CA SER A 156 13.52 23.87 1.74
C SER A 156 14.49 24.83 1.05
N ILE A 157 14.38 24.92 -0.26
CA ILE A 157 15.22 25.79 -1.10
C ILE A 157 14.32 26.89 -1.66
N ASN A 158 14.66 28.13 -1.37
CA ASN A 158 14.00 29.31 -1.93
C ASN A 158 14.79 29.85 -3.13
N THR A 159 14.15 30.70 -3.93
CA THR A 159 14.81 31.37 -5.05
C THR A 159 16.10 32.08 -4.58
N GLY A 160 17.20 31.77 -5.24
CA GLY A 160 18.52 32.33 -4.91
C GLY A 160 19.34 31.54 -3.90
N ASN A 161 18.80 30.42 -3.38
CA ASN A 161 19.58 29.53 -2.54
C ASN A 161 20.05 28.32 -3.35
N GLU A 162 21.31 27.99 -3.20
CA GLU A 162 21.88 26.77 -3.78
C GLU A 162 22.62 25.98 -2.70
N ILE A 163 22.71 24.69 -2.92
CA ILE A 163 23.58 23.81 -2.16
C ILE A 163 24.60 23.27 -3.14
N ALA A 164 25.83 23.67 -2.98
CA ALA A 164 26.93 23.18 -3.78
C ALA A 164 27.74 22.17 -2.96
N THR A 165 27.99 21.03 -3.54
CA THR A 165 28.90 20.02 -3.00
C THR A 165 30.02 19.81 -4.02
N TYR A 166 31.24 19.97 -3.56
CA TYR A 166 32.42 19.77 -4.38
C TYR A 166 33.12 18.48 -3.94
N PHE A 167 33.42 17.63 -4.90
CA PHE A 167 34.28 16.49 -4.67
C PHE A 167 35.74 16.93 -4.78
N ALA A 168 36.60 16.33 -3.97
CA ALA A 168 38.03 16.64 -3.98
C ALA A 168 38.72 16.22 -5.31
N GLU A 169 38.14 15.25 -5.98
CA GLU A 169 38.60 14.72 -7.28
C GLU A 169 37.40 14.45 -8.18
N ASP A 170 37.62 14.45 -9.49
CA ASP A 170 36.60 14.11 -10.46
C ASP A 170 36.17 12.65 -10.30
N ILE A 171 34.87 12.42 -10.24
CA ILE A 171 34.29 11.07 -10.16
C ILE A 171 33.86 10.65 -11.55
N LEU A 172 34.54 9.66 -12.13
CA LEU A 172 34.15 9.06 -13.38
C LEU A 172 33.19 7.89 -13.13
N VAL A 173 31.92 8.06 -13.48
CA VAL A 173 30.89 7.03 -13.32
C VAL A 173 30.41 6.56 -14.70
N PRO A 174 30.65 5.28 -15.07
CA PRO A 174 30.22 4.76 -16.38
C PRO A 174 28.69 4.57 -16.46
N GLN A 175 28.03 4.41 -15.34
CA GLN A 175 26.57 4.28 -15.22
C GLN A 175 26.09 4.98 -13.95
N TRP A 176 24.96 5.68 -14.04
CA TRP A 176 24.38 6.38 -12.88
C TRP A 176 22.87 6.44 -13.00
N THR A 177 22.23 6.55 -11.86
CA THR A 177 20.80 6.82 -11.72
C THR A 177 20.63 8.01 -10.80
N MET A 178 19.76 8.94 -11.16
CA MET A 178 19.38 10.07 -10.32
C MET A 178 17.91 9.92 -9.95
N GLU A 179 17.65 9.87 -8.65
CA GLU A 179 16.30 9.87 -8.10
C GLU A 179 16.11 11.13 -7.27
N VAL A 180 15.06 11.88 -7.56
CA VAL A 180 14.77 13.14 -6.87
C VAL A 180 13.29 13.22 -6.57
N MET A 181 12.96 13.46 -5.31
CA MET A 181 11.61 13.79 -4.89
C MET A 181 11.53 15.28 -4.59
N VAL A 182 10.70 16.00 -5.36
CA VAL A 182 10.57 17.46 -5.27
C VAL A 182 9.10 17.83 -4.99
N LYS A 183 8.89 18.63 -3.94
CA LYS A 183 7.62 19.32 -3.71
C LYS A 183 7.81 20.79 -4.03
N ARG A 184 7.05 21.30 -4.99
CA ARG A 184 7.08 22.71 -5.40
C ARG A 184 5.89 23.46 -4.80
N SER A 185 6.12 24.66 -4.33
CA SER A 185 5.07 25.54 -3.82
C SER A 185 4.45 26.42 -4.90
N ASN A 186 5.10 26.55 -6.06
CA ASN A 186 4.61 27.34 -7.21
C ASN A 186 5.16 26.77 -8.52
N ILE A 187 4.27 26.21 -9.34
CA ILE A 187 4.61 25.68 -10.67
C ILE A 187 4.46 26.72 -11.79
N ASN A 188 3.87 27.89 -11.50
CA ASN A 188 3.60 28.94 -12.49
C ASN A 188 4.78 29.87 -12.74
N GLY A 189 5.88 29.71 -12.01
CA GLY A 189 7.10 30.47 -12.25
C GLY A 189 7.85 30.02 -13.50
N ALA A 190 8.37 30.96 -14.28
CA ALA A 190 9.27 30.64 -15.37
C ALA A 190 10.46 29.86 -14.83
N LEU A 191 10.77 28.72 -15.46
CA LEU A 191 11.98 27.93 -15.29
C LEU A 191 12.57 27.94 -13.86
N ALA A 192 11.85 27.41 -12.92
CA ALA A 192 12.49 27.06 -11.66
C ALA A 192 13.27 25.76 -11.87
N GLY A 193 14.38 25.86 -12.57
CA GLY A 193 15.30 24.78 -12.77
C GLY A 193 15.97 24.43 -11.45
N THR A 194 15.66 23.27 -10.88
CA THR A 194 16.48 22.72 -9.82
C THR A 194 17.60 21.95 -10.49
N LYS A 195 18.79 22.50 -10.48
CA LYS A 195 19.99 21.79 -10.94
C LYS A 195 20.44 20.87 -9.83
N PHE A 196 20.51 19.59 -10.10
CA PHE A 196 20.93 18.60 -9.10
C PHE A 196 22.39 18.19 -9.25
N VAL A 197 22.95 18.28 -10.44
CA VAL A 197 24.35 18.00 -10.68
C VAL A 197 24.83 18.96 -11.73
N GLY A 198 25.86 19.71 -11.45
CA GLY A 198 26.52 20.56 -12.40
C GLY A 198 27.98 20.25 -12.48
N GLY A 199 28.50 20.08 -13.67
CA GLY A 199 29.93 20.20 -13.90
C GLY A 199 30.37 21.65 -13.95
N SER A 200 31.66 21.89 -14.04
CA SER A 200 32.24 23.23 -14.11
C SER A 200 32.02 23.92 -15.47
N ASP A 201 31.49 23.22 -16.46
CA ASP A 201 31.21 23.71 -17.80
C ASP A 201 29.91 23.16 -18.38
N ASP A 202 29.38 23.76 -19.43
CA ASP A 202 28.12 23.39 -20.09
C ASP A 202 28.12 21.95 -20.63
N LYS A 203 29.30 21.33 -20.80
CA LYS A 203 29.41 19.96 -21.35
C LYS A 203 29.27 18.89 -20.28
N SER A 204 29.50 19.25 -19.03
CA SER A 204 29.42 18.33 -17.88
C SER A 204 28.12 18.48 -17.11
N GLU A 205 27.25 19.42 -17.52
CA GLU A 205 25.98 19.64 -16.84
C GLU A 205 25.02 18.47 -17.06
N ILE A 206 24.44 18.00 -15.96
CA ILE A 206 23.36 17.00 -15.95
C ILE A 206 22.29 17.50 -14.97
N TYR A 207 21.11 17.81 -15.48
CA TYR A 207 20.00 18.18 -14.60
C TYR A 207 18.63 18.04 -15.25
N PRO A 208 17.62 17.62 -14.46
CA PRO A 208 16.23 17.71 -14.86
C PRO A 208 15.72 19.15 -14.67
N VAL A 209 14.92 19.61 -15.60
CA VAL A 209 14.13 20.83 -15.49
C VAL A 209 12.67 20.46 -15.58
N VAL A 210 11.91 20.88 -14.57
CA VAL A 210 10.45 20.71 -14.53
C VAL A 210 9.83 22.11 -14.61
N GLY A 211 9.19 22.42 -15.71
CA GLY A 211 8.63 23.74 -15.97
C GLY A 211 7.18 23.70 -16.44
N LYS A 212 6.50 24.83 -16.28
CA LYS A 212 5.10 25.03 -16.73
C LYS A 212 4.91 24.71 -18.22
N ASP A 213 5.89 25.12 -19.06
CA ASP A 213 5.80 25.03 -20.51
C ASP A 213 6.41 23.74 -21.08
N GLY A 214 6.86 22.87 -20.22
CA GLY A 214 7.46 21.57 -20.54
C GLY A 214 8.57 21.21 -19.59
N SER A 215 8.89 19.93 -19.58
CA SER A 215 10.00 19.38 -18.82
C SER A 215 11.08 18.92 -19.79
N PHE A 216 12.32 19.04 -19.40
CA PHE A 216 13.43 18.51 -20.16
C PHE A 216 14.54 18.03 -19.25
N PHE A 217 15.39 17.19 -19.78
CA PHE A 217 16.60 16.73 -19.14
C PHE A 217 17.79 17.24 -19.93
N ARG A 218 18.70 17.98 -19.30
CA ARG A 218 19.91 18.48 -19.96
C ARG A 218 21.09 17.59 -19.63
N THR A 219 21.83 17.22 -20.65
CA THR A 219 23.09 16.49 -20.52
C THR A 219 24.06 16.92 -21.61
N GLY A 220 25.30 17.28 -21.22
CA GLY A 220 26.33 17.66 -22.16
C GLY A 220 25.96 18.82 -23.08
N GLY A 221 25.19 19.80 -22.61
CA GLY A 221 24.73 20.95 -23.38
C GLY A 221 23.54 20.66 -24.32
N THR A 222 22.97 19.45 -24.26
CA THR A 222 21.82 19.05 -25.07
C THR A 222 20.57 18.88 -24.21
N ASP A 223 19.45 19.44 -24.66
CA ASP A 223 18.16 19.29 -23.99
C ASP A 223 17.37 18.14 -24.61
N LEU A 224 17.03 17.16 -23.78
CA LEU A 224 16.10 16.09 -24.12
C LEU A 224 14.72 16.47 -23.58
N SER A 225 13.87 16.98 -24.46
CA SER A 225 12.51 17.39 -24.07
C SER A 225 11.64 16.18 -23.75
N LEU A 226 10.90 16.27 -22.67
CA LEU A 226 9.87 15.31 -22.30
C LEU A 226 8.50 15.83 -22.73
N SER A 227 7.69 14.97 -23.33
CA SER A 227 6.31 15.30 -23.68
C SER A 227 5.50 15.65 -22.44
N LYS A 228 4.57 16.59 -22.55
CA LYS A 228 3.58 16.92 -21.51
C LYS A 228 2.73 15.71 -21.10
N ASP A 229 2.56 14.77 -22.01
CA ASP A 229 1.78 13.55 -21.79
C ASP A 229 2.52 12.53 -20.91
N ILE A 230 3.85 12.64 -20.81
CA ILE A 230 4.68 11.75 -20.00
C ILE A 230 4.83 12.27 -18.56
N MET A 231 4.80 13.59 -18.38
CA MET A 231 4.85 14.23 -17.06
C MET A 231 3.77 15.31 -16.97
N PRO A 232 2.51 14.95 -16.76
CA PRO A 232 1.49 15.92 -16.45
C PRO A 232 1.84 16.63 -15.14
N LEU A 233 1.81 17.95 -15.17
CA LEU A 233 1.95 18.77 -13.95
C LEU A 233 0.54 18.97 -13.41
N GLU A 234 0.18 18.21 -12.41
CA GLU A 234 -1.03 18.43 -11.62
C GLU A 234 -0.67 19.22 -10.35
N ASP A 235 -1.56 20.17 -9.98
CA ASP A 235 -1.47 20.97 -8.75
C ASP A 235 -1.87 20.15 -7.52
#